data_5045b83a6c530155670b54c3fe72798e
#
_entry.id   5045b83a6c530155670b54c3fe72798e
#
_cell.length_a   1.000
_cell.length_b   1.000
_cell.length_c   1.000
_cell.angle_alpha   90.00
_cell.angle_beta   90.00
_cell.angle_gamma   90.00
#
_symmetry.space_group_name_H-M   'P 1'
#
loop_
_entity.id
_entity.type
_entity.pdbx_description
1 polymer ?
#
loop_
_entity_poly.entity_id
_entity_poly.type
_entity_poly.pdbx_seq_one_letter_code
_entity_poly.pdbx_strand_id
1 'polypeptide(L)'
;DIVMPYVPLAQAFGRLGCFLNGCCFGRPAEELPWGIQFPEGSPPFLMHSHQISDFAATHNHSLPIHPTQLYSVIALGIMTGLMLLLRRWWRPFLGFTLPLYFVFYGIKRVNVEYFRGDGNPTNLGFDLLTNQQVYSLLMLLLGGIWFVWLWRNSHRPAMTAPDSTPQDVEADSQKHPGHGKCRKRNKRK
;
A
#
# COMPACT_ATOMS: atom_id res chain seq x y z
N ASP A 1 -11.24 -5.92 -0.34
CA ASP A 1 -10.31 -7.05 -0.14
C ASP A 1 -9.79 -7.68 -1.44
N ILE A 2 -10.52 -7.60 -2.56
CA ILE A 2 -10.11 -8.23 -3.83
C ILE A 2 -9.03 -7.40 -4.52
N VAL A 3 -9.21 -6.10 -4.64
CA VAL A 3 -8.35 -5.20 -5.41
C VAL A 3 -7.09 -4.80 -4.63
N MET A 4 -7.20 -4.58 -3.32
CA MET A 4 -6.11 -4.02 -2.49
C MET A 4 -4.78 -4.77 -2.59
N PRO A 5 -4.71 -6.11 -2.63
CA PRO A 5 -3.44 -6.83 -2.78
C PRO A 5 -2.70 -6.54 -4.10
N TYR A 6 -3.39 -6.08 -5.14
CA TYR A 6 -2.80 -5.77 -6.44
C TYR A 6 -2.33 -4.32 -6.56
N VAL A 7 -2.72 -3.44 -5.65
CA VAL A 7 -2.26 -2.04 -5.63
C VAL A 7 -0.74 -1.93 -5.52
N PRO A 8 -0.03 -2.69 -4.65
CA PRO A 8 1.42 -2.65 -4.61
C PRO A 8 2.07 -3.12 -5.92
N LEU A 9 1.46 -4.09 -6.60
CA LEU A 9 1.95 -4.56 -7.90
C LEU A 9 1.89 -3.43 -8.95
N ALA A 10 0.78 -2.71 -9.03
CA ALA A 10 0.66 -1.54 -9.91
C ALA A 10 1.70 -0.46 -9.58
N GLN A 11 1.96 -0.22 -8.30
CA GLN A 11 3.01 0.70 -7.86
C GLN A 11 4.43 0.22 -8.25
N ALA A 12 4.67 -1.10 -8.27
CA ALA A 12 5.96 -1.66 -8.69
C ALA A 12 6.25 -1.32 -10.17
N PHE A 13 5.27 -1.39 -11.06
CA PHE A 13 5.41 -0.95 -12.44
C PHE A 13 5.73 0.54 -12.54
N GLY A 14 5.11 1.40 -11.72
CA GLY A 14 5.46 2.81 -11.65
C GLY A 14 6.91 3.04 -11.22
N ARG A 15 7.43 2.21 -10.29
CA ARG A 15 8.84 2.27 -9.87
C ARG A 15 9.82 1.80 -10.93
N LEU A 16 9.44 0.83 -11.76
CA LEU A 16 10.21 0.47 -12.95
C LEU A 16 10.29 1.65 -13.94
N GLY A 17 9.18 2.36 -14.16
CA GLY A 17 9.17 3.59 -14.96
C GLY A 17 10.12 4.67 -14.39
N CYS A 18 10.12 4.87 -13.06
CA CYS A 18 11.07 5.78 -12.41
C CYS A 18 12.53 5.33 -12.63
N PHE A 19 12.80 4.03 -12.62
CA PHE A 19 14.13 3.49 -12.89
C PHE A 19 14.59 3.78 -14.31
N LEU A 20 13.75 3.53 -15.30
CA LEU A 20 14.05 3.81 -16.72
C LEU A 20 14.25 5.32 -16.98
N ASN A 21 13.55 6.17 -16.26
CA ASN A 21 13.71 7.63 -16.35
C ASN A 21 14.89 8.17 -15.51
N GLY A 22 15.53 7.35 -14.68
CA GLY A 22 16.62 7.77 -13.80
C GLY A 22 16.20 8.69 -12.65
N CYS A 23 14.93 8.77 -12.27
CA CYS A 23 14.46 9.61 -11.16
C CYS A 23 14.32 8.83 -9.85
N CYS A 24 14.22 9.53 -8.70
CA CYS A 24 14.03 8.91 -7.38
C CYS A 24 15.16 7.94 -6.98
N PHE A 25 16.37 8.26 -7.34
CA PHE A 25 17.58 7.48 -7.05
C PHE A 25 18.02 7.60 -5.59
N GLY A 26 18.96 6.75 -5.20
CA GLY A 26 19.55 6.72 -3.86
C GLY A 26 20.81 7.55 -3.72
N ARG A 27 21.40 7.48 -2.53
CA ARG A 27 22.69 8.09 -2.22
C ARG A 27 23.81 7.50 -3.08
N PRO A 28 24.91 8.26 -3.31
CA PRO A 28 26.14 7.70 -3.85
C PRO A 28 26.61 6.50 -3.01
N ALA A 29 27.08 5.45 -3.68
CA ALA A 29 27.44 4.18 -3.09
C ALA A 29 28.58 3.54 -3.89
N GLU A 30 29.76 4.16 -3.84
CA GLU A 30 30.93 3.75 -4.62
C GLU A 30 31.44 2.36 -4.23
N GLU A 31 31.22 1.95 -2.98
CA GLU A 31 31.69 0.65 -2.46
C GLU A 31 30.73 -0.52 -2.81
N LEU A 32 29.55 -0.25 -3.37
CA LEU A 32 28.56 -1.29 -3.62
C LEU A 32 28.77 -1.97 -4.99
N PRO A 33 28.90 -3.30 -5.02
CA PRO A 33 29.10 -4.05 -6.27
C PRO A 33 27.88 -4.00 -7.21
N TRP A 34 26.70 -3.60 -6.72
CA TRP A 34 25.47 -3.42 -7.50
C TRP A 34 25.04 -1.95 -7.60
N GLY A 35 25.93 -1.01 -7.31
CA GLY A 35 25.71 0.41 -7.57
C GLY A 35 25.48 0.64 -9.05
N ILE A 36 24.45 1.41 -9.42
CA ILE A 36 24.11 1.68 -10.81
C ILE A 36 24.54 3.09 -11.18
N GLN A 37 25.16 3.20 -12.35
CA GLN A 37 25.53 4.46 -12.97
C GLN A 37 24.53 4.82 -14.07
N PHE A 38 24.14 6.07 -14.12
CA PHE A 38 23.24 6.58 -15.14
C PHE A 38 24.02 7.42 -16.16
N PRO A 39 23.59 7.42 -17.44
CA PRO A 39 24.28 8.11 -18.51
C PRO A 39 24.24 9.63 -18.32
N GLU A 40 25.09 10.32 -19.11
CA GLU A 40 25.11 11.77 -19.22
C GLU A 40 23.71 12.34 -19.51
N GLY A 41 23.39 13.49 -18.91
CA GLY A 41 22.08 14.14 -19.04
C GLY A 41 20.97 13.54 -18.15
N SER A 42 21.21 12.43 -17.46
CA SER A 42 20.25 11.87 -16.49
C SER A 42 20.15 12.74 -15.22
N PRO A 43 19.01 12.71 -14.49
CA PRO A 43 18.85 13.47 -13.25
C PRO A 43 19.98 13.26 -12.22
N PRO A 44 20.47 12.03 -11.94
CA PRO A 44 21.58 11.84 -11.02
C PRO A 44 22.93 12.39 -11.55
N PHE A 45 23.16 12.30 -12.86
CA PHE A 45 24.34 12.91 -13.46
C PHE A 45 24.34 14.44 -13.31
N LEU A 46 23.20 15.08 -13.60
CA LEU A 46 23.04 16.53 -13.45
C LEU A 46 23.21 16.97 -11.99
N MET A 47 22.67 16.19 -11.03
CA MET A 47 22.87 16.47 -9.61
C MET A 47 24.35 16.43 -9.22
N HIS A 48 25.10 15.42 -9.64
CA HIS A 48 26.54 15.30 -9.34
C HIS A 48 27.35 16.41 -10.03
N SER A 49 26.98 16.78 -11.26
CA SER A 49 27.64 17.88 -11.98
C SER A 49 27.43 19.26 -11.33
N HIS A 50 26.33 19.44 -10.60
CA HIS A 50 26.08 20.65 -9.80
C HIS A 50 26.82 20.64 -8.46
N GLN A 51 27.09 19.48 -7.91
CA GLN A 51 27.72 19.33 -6.57
C GLN A 51 29.25 19.27 -6.63
N ILE A 52 29.81 18.75 -7.72
CA ILE A 52 31.25 18.52 -7.89
C ILE A 52 31.73 19.34 -9.07
N SER A 53 32.70 20.24 -8.81
CA SER A 53 33.35 21.04 -9.85
C SER A 53 34.00 20.13 -10.89
N ASP A 54 33.85 20.47 -12.19
CA ASP A 54 34.42 19.74 -13.31
C ASP A 54 33.97 18.28 -13.49
N PHE A 55 32.92 17.85 -12.76
CA PHE A 55 32.42 16.49 -12.86
C PHE A 55 32.00 16.12 -14.29
N ALA A 56 31.25 16.97 -14.94
CA ALA A 56 30.79 16.77 -16.33
C ALA A 56 31.92 16.74 -17.36
N ALA A 57 33.07 17.38 -17.08
CA ALA A 57 34.25 17.34 -17.94
C ALA A 57 35.07 16.06 -17.80
N THR A 58 34.95 15.36 -16.66
CA THR A 58 35.77 14.21 -16.33
C THR A 58 35.00 12.87 -16.36
N HIS A 59 33.66 12.91 -16.30
CA HIS A 59 32.80 11.72 -16.20
C HIS A 59 31.70 11.73 -17.25
N ASN A 60 31.48 10.62 -17.91
CA ASN A 60 30.37 10.40 -18.86
C ASN A 60 29.15 9.73 -18.22
N HIS A 61 29.25 9.39 -16.93
CA HIS A 61 28.18 8.72 -16.16
C HIS A 61 28.11 9.29 -14.76
N SER A 62 26.98 9.14 -14.10
CA SER A 62 26.86 9.47 -12.67
C SER A 62 27.80 8.61 -11.81
N LEU A 63 28.08 9.05 -10.59
CA LEU A 63 28.65 8.14 -9.57
C LEU A 63 27.74 6.92 -9.38
N PRO A 64 28.30 5.77 -8.96
CA PRO A 64 27.47 4.62 -8.55
C PRO A 64 26.52 5.02 -7.43
N ILE A 65 25.23 4.76 -7.61
CA ILE A 65 24.18 5.11 -6.64
C ILE A 65 23.35 3.89 -6.25
N HIS A 66 22.73 3.95 -5.08
CA HIS A 66 21.76 2.94 -4.66
C HIS A 66 20.56 2.90 -5.60
N PRO A 67 20.22 1.75 -6.21
CA PRO A 67 19.03 1.60 -7.06
C PRO A 67 17.75 1.47 -6.20
N THR A 68 17.39 2.53 -5.50
CA THR A 68 16.24 2.55 -4.57
C THR A 68 14.92 2.25 -5.25
N GLN A 69 14.84 2.49 -6.57
CA GLN A 69 13.71 2.13 -7.41
C GLN A 69 13.55 0.60 -7.44
N LEU A 70 14.64 -0.16 -7.67
CA LEU A 70 14.61 -1.62 -7.67
C LEU A 70 14.33 -2.20 -6.29
N TYR A 71 14.89 -1.60 -5.22
CA TYR A 71 14.54 -1.99 -3.85
C TYR A 71 13.04 -1.82 -3.59
N SER A 72 12.46 -0.73 -4.11
CA SER A 72 11.02 -0.49 -4.02
C SER A 72 10.21 -1.52 -4.81
N VAL A 73 10.66 -1.92 -6.00
CA VAL A 73 9.99 -2.95 -6.83
C VAL A 73 9.96 -4.28 -6.10
N ILE A 74 11.11 -4.72 -5.56
CA ILE A 74 11.23 -5.98 -4.81
C ILE A 74 10.33 -5.95 -3.58
N ALA A 75 10.40 -4.87 -2.79
CA ALA A 75 9.58 -4.72 -1.59
C ALA A 75 8.07 -4.73 -1.89
N LEU A 76 7.65 -4.07 -2.98
CA LEU A 76 6.24 -4.07 -3.42
C LEU A 76 5.81 -5.44 -3.95
N GLY A 77 6.69 -6.18 -4.63
CA GLY A 77 6.45 -7.57 -5.03
C GLY A 77 6.25 -8.49 -3.84
N ILE A 78 7.14 -8.41 -2.84
CA ILE A 78 7.03 -9.16 -1.58
C ILE A 78 5.72 -8.79 -0.86
N MET A 79 5.40 -7.50 -0.78
CA MET A 79 4.17 -7.02 -0.16
C MET A 79 2.92 -7.59 -0.84
N THR A 80 2.89 -7.61 -2.19
CA THR A 80 1.81 -8.24 -2.97
C THR A 80 1.68 -9.72 -2.61
N GLY A 81 2.80 -10.46 -2.65
CA GLY A 81 2.83 -11.88 -2.31
C GLY A 81 2.32 -12.17 -0.90
N LEU A 82 2.79 -11.40 0.09
CA LEU A 82 2.35 -11.52 1.48
C LEU A 82 0.86 -11.22 1.65
N MET A 83 0.34 -10.17 1.00
CA MET A 83 -1.08 -9.82 1.06
C MET A 83 -1.96 -10.91 0.43
N LEU A 84 -1.54 -11.49 -0.70
CA LEU A 84 -2.24 -12.61 -1.34
C LEU A 84 -2.20 -13.86 -0.48
N LEU A 85 -1.04 -14.18 0.12
CA LEU A 85 -0.86 -15.31 1.00
C LEU A 85 -1.73 -15.19 2.26
N LEU A 86 -1.70 -14.02 2.93
CA LEU A 86 -2.53 -13.75 4.09
C LEU A 86 -4.02 -13.81 3.74
N ARG A 87 -4.41 -13.28 2.58
CA ARG A 87 -5.79 -13.41 2.10
C ARG A 87 -6.19 -14.87 1.83
N ARG A 88 -5.26 -15.71 1.39
CA ARG A 88 -5.52 -17.12 1.07
C ARG A 88 -5.65 -17.98 2.32
N TRP A 89 -4.82 -17.74 3.33
CA TRP A 89 -4.67 -18.60 4.48
C TRP A 89 -5.27 -18.01 5.76
N TRP A 90 -5.25 -16.70 5.89
CA TRP A 90 -5.71 -16.01 7.09
C TRP A 90 -6.69 -14.90 6.71
N ARG A 91 -7.97 -15.16 6.87
CA ARG A 91 -9.05 -14.18 6.61
C ARG A 91 -9.70 -13.80 7.94
N PRO A 92 -9.08 -12.93 8.74
CA PRO A 92 -9.57 -12.65 10.08
C PRO A 92 -10.92 -11.95 10.09
N PHE A 93 -11.16 -11.06 9.12
CA PHE A 93 -12.40 -10.29 8.98
C PHE A 93 -12.51 -9.67 7.59
N LEU A 94 -13.69 -9.17 7.26
CA LEU A 94 -13.90 -8.46 6.00
C LEU A 94 -13.25 -7.07 6.07
N GLY A 95 -12.53 -6.65 5.01
CA GLY A 95 -11.89 -5.33 4.95
C GLY A 95 -10.46 -5.29 5.54
N PHE A 96 -9.88 -6.40 6.00
CA PHE A 96 -8.56 -6.42 6.64
C PHE A 96 -7.41 -6.03 5.72
N THR A 97 -7.57 -6.17 4.40
CA THR A 97 -6.48 -5.93 3.44
C THR A 97 -6.09 -4.47 3.32
N LEU A 98 -7.03 -3.54 3.51
CA LEU A 98 -6.77 -2.11 3.40
C LEU A 98 -5.89 -1.57 4.55
N PRO A 99 -6.21 -1.78 5.85
CA PRO A 99 -5.32 -1.37 6.92
C PRO A 99 -3.98 -2.11 6.90
N LEU A 100 -3.97 -3.38 6.48
CA LEU A 100 -2.74 -4.14 6.29
C LEU A 100 -1.83 -3.52 5.21
N TYR A 101 -2.43 -3.02 4.12
CA TYR A 101 -1.70 -2.28 3.09
C TYR A 101 -1.01 -1.05 3.69
N PHE A 102 -1.69 -0.24 4.51
CA PHE A 102 -1.09 0.95 5.13
C PHE A 102 0.09 0.58 6.05
N VAL A 103 -0.03 -0.48 6.83
CA VAL A 103 1.05 -0.98 7.68
C VAL A 103 2.26 -1.39 6.84
N PHE A 104 2.08 -2.24 5.85
CA PHE A 104 3.18 -2.70 5.00
C PHE A 104 3.81 -1.57 4.18
N TYR A 105 2.97 -0.67 3.65
CA TYR A 105 3.43 0.48 2.91
C TYR A 105 4.26 1.44 3.79
N GLY A 106 3.82 1.70 5.01
CA GLY A 106 4.57 2.51 5.97
C GLY A 106 5.95 1.91 6.28
N ILE A 107 6.01 0.61 6.58
CA ILE A 107 7.27 -0.11 6.82
C ILE A 107 8.19 -0.01 5.60
N LYS A 108 7.68 -0.33 4.40
CA LYS A 108 8.44 -0.23 3.16
C LYS A 108 8.99 1.17 2.93
N ARG A 109 8.15 2.19 3.14
CA ARG A 109 8.52 3.59 2.87
C ARG A 109 9.64 4.06 3.80
N VAL A 110 9.54 3.77 5.09
CA VAL A 110 10.61 4.10 6.06
C VAL A 110 11.95 3.46 5.65
N ASN A 111 11.93 2.17 5.29
CA ASN A 111 13.16 1.47 4.90
C ASN A 111 13.77 2.03 3.61
N VAL A 112 12.96 2.28 2.58
CA VAL A 112 13.47 2.80 1.29
C VAL A 112 13.99 4.23 1.45
N GLU A 113 13.34 5.05 2.26
CA GLU A 113 13.76 6.43 2.50
C GLU A 113 15.15 6.53 3.13
N TYR A 114 15.54 5.55 3.93
CA TYR A 114 16.89 5.48 4.50
C TYR A 114 18.00 5.46 3.44
N PHE A 115 17.74 4.85 2.27
CA PHE A 115 18.68 4.75 1.15
C PHE A 115 18.57 5.92 0.16
N ARG A 116 17.60 6.82 0.31
CA ARG A 116 17.42 7.97 -0.59
C ARG A 116 18.47 9.05 -0.30
N GLY A 117 19.00 9.63 -1.35
CA GLY A 117 19.95 10.74 -1.27
C GLY A 117 19.32 12.13 -1.44
N ASP A 118 18.05 12.18 -1.87
CA ASP A 118 17.29 13.39 -2.16
C ASP A 118 16.31 13.80 -1.06
N GLY A 119 16.41 13.17 0.13
CA GLY A 119 15.54 13.45 1.27
C GLY A 119 15.81 14.84 1.86
N ASN A 120 14.84 15.75 1.74
CA ASN A 120 14.88 17.01 2.47
C ASN A 120 14.58 16.77 3.96
N PRO A 121 15.40 17.32 4.90
CA PRO A 121 15.11 17.27 6.32
C PRO A 121 13.75 17.94 6.62
N THR A 122 13.12 17.52 7.71
CA THR A 122 11.83 18.08 8.10
C THR A 122 11.98 19.54 8.52
N ASN A 123 11.09 20.40 8.02
CA ASN A 123 10.92 21.77 8.53
C ASN A 123 10.29 21.79 9.95
N LEU A 124 10.04 20.64 10.56
CA LEU A 124 9.42 20.48 11.88
C LEU A 124 10.44 20.54 13.04
N GLY A 125 11.71 20.91 12.78
CA GLY A 125 12.73 21.04 13.82
C GLY A 125 13.32 19.72 14.34
N PHE A 126 12.98 18.60 13.75
CA PHE A 126 13.61 17.30 14.00
C PHE A 126 14.50 16.94 12.81
N ASP A 127 15.78 17.30 12.88
CA ASP A 127 16.78 17.03 11.84
C ASP A 127 17.02 15.53 11.56
N LEU A 128 16.42 14.65 12.38
CA LEU A 128 16.60 13.20 12.32
C LEU A 128 15.65 12.49 11.33
N LEU A 129 14.55 13.11 10.93
CA LEU A 129 13.51 12.47 10.10
C LEU A 129 13.22 13.30 8.87
N THR A 130 13.00 12.64 7.73
CA THR A 130 12.49 13.34 6.54
C THR A 130 10.97 13.51 6.63
N ASN A 131 10.43 14.51 5.94
CA ASN A 131 8.97 14.72 5.85
C ASN A 131 8.24 13.42 5.43
N GLN A 132 8.85 12.66 4.52
CA GLN A 132 8.30 11.40 4.03
C GLN A 132 8.29 10.30 5.10
N GLN A 133 9.27 10.28 5.98
CA GLN A 133 9.31 9.35 7.12
C GLN A 133 8.22 9.66 8.12
N VAL A 134 7.98 10.93 8.42
CA VAL A 134 6.89 11.36 9.32
C VAL A 134 5.52 10.92 8.79
N TYR A 135 5.23 11.18 7.50
CA TYR A 135 3.97 10.71 6.88
C TYR A 135 3.85 9.19 6.89
N SER A 136 4.96 8.49 6.70
CA SER A 136 4.98 7.02 6.69
C SER A 136 4.72 6.42 8.07
N LEU A 137 5.31 7.03 9.11
CA LEU A 137 5.05 6.64 10.50
C LEU A 137 3.59 6.92 10.89
N LEU A 138 3.05 8.06 10.47
CA LEU A 138 1.63 8.38 10.69
C LEU A 138 0.71 7.35 10.01
N MET A 139 1.00 6.99 8.75
CA MET A 139 0.24 5.94 8.04
C MET A 139 0.34 4.58 8.72
N LEU A 140 1.53 4.22 9.22
CA LEU A 140 1.74 2.98 9.95
C LEU A 140 0.92 2.94 11.24
N LEU A 141 0.93 4.02 12.02
CA LEU A 141 0.17 4.14 13.26
C LEU A 141 -1.33 4.09 12.99
N LEU A 142 -1.83 4.90 12.07
CA LEU A 142 -3.27 4.93 11.72
C LEU A 142 -3.73 3.57 11.14
N GLY A 143 -2.94 2.96 10.27
CA GLY A 143 -3.21 1.63 9.72
C GLY A 143 -3.23 0.55 10.80
N GLY A 144 -2.28 0.60 11.74
CA GLY A 144 -2.21 -0.32 12.87
C GLY A 144 -3.41 -0.17 13.82
N ILE A 145 -3.74 1.07 14.21
CA ILE A 145 -4.91 1.36 15.07
C ILE A 145 -6.19 0.89 14.38
N TRP A 146 -6.34 1.18 13.09
CA TRP A 146 -7.51 0.77 12.32
C TRP A 146 -7.61 -0.74 12.20
N PHE A 147 -6.50 -1.43 11.95
CA PHE A 147 -6.45 -2.90 11.94
C PHE A 147 -6.90 -3.50 13.27
N VAL A 148 -6.35 -3.02 14.40
CA VAL A 148 -6.72 -3.49 15.74
C VAL A 148 -8.19 -3.19 16.06
N TRP A 149 -8.69 -2.03 15.67
CA TRP A 149 -10.10 -1.65 15.87
C TRP A 149 -11.05 -2.58 15.11
N LEU A 150 -10.76 -2.84 13.82
CA LEU A 150 -11.54 -3.79 13.02
C LEU A 150 -11.48 -5.21 13.60
N TRP A 151 -10.29 -5.65 14.01
CA TRP A 151 -10.10 -6.96 14.64
C TRP A 151 -10.97 -7.10 15.89
N ARG A 152 -10.92 -6.14 16.79
CA ARG A 152 -11.71 -6.16 18.03
C ARG A 152 -13.22 -6.14 17.76
N ASN A 153 -13.65 -5.41 16.74
CA ASN A 153 -15.07 -5.33 16.39
C ASN A 153 -15.58 -6.57 15.66
N SER A 154 -14.72 -7.25 14.88
CA SER A 154 -15.10 -8.47 14.16
C SER A 154 -15.31 -9.67 15.11
N HIS A 155 -14.71 -9.64 16.30
CA HIS A 155 -14.88 -10.66 17.34
C HIS A 155 -16.00 -10.34 18.34
N ARG A 156 -16.73 -9.24 18.18
CA ARG A 156 -17.94 -9.01 18.96
C ARG A 156 -19.00 -10.01 18.47
N PRO A 157 -19.58 -10.85 19.38
CA PRO A 157 -20.72 -11.69 19.00
C PRO A 157 -21.79 -10.76 18.42
N ALA A 158 -22.35 -11.15 17.28
CA ALA A 158 -23.52 -10.46 16.75
C ALA A 158 -24.54 -10.39 17.90
N MET A 159 -24.89 -9.17 18.31
CA MET A 159 -26.02 -8.99 19.21
C MET A 159 -27.19 -9.69 18.52
N THR A 160 -27.62 -10.79 19.07
CA THR A 160 -28.79 -11.52 18.63
C THR A 160 -29.90 -10.49 18.40
N ALA A 161 -30.38 -10.41 17.15
CA ALA A 161 -31.60 -9.71 16.88
C ALA A 161 -32.63 -10.21 17.92
N PRO A 162 -33.45 -9.34 18.52
CA PRO A 162 -34.44 -9.77 19.48
C PRO A 162 -35.23 -10.91 18.84
N ASP A 163 -35.21 -12.05 19.53
CA ASP A 163 -35.93 -13.26 19.14
C ASP A 163 -37.40 -12.82 18.91
N SER A 164 -37.78 -12.74 17.65
CA SER A 164 -39.16 -12.54 17.29
C SER A 164 -39.87 -13.83 17.72
N THR A 165 -40.46 -13.81 18.90
CA THR A 165 -41.26 -14.90 19.43
C THR A 165 -42.30 -15.30 18.37
N PRO A 166 -42.58 -16.59 18.23
CA PRO A 166 -43.60 -17.09 17.26
C PRO A 166 -44.95 -16.40 17.37
N GLN A 167 -45.24 -15.74 18.48
CA GLN A 167 -46.47 -14.96 18.70
C GLN A 167 -46.59 -13.69 17.85
N ASP A 168 -45.47 -13.06 17.43
CA ASP A 168 -45.51 -11.84 16.61
C ASP A 168 -45.86 -12.14 15.14
N VAL A 169 -45.57 -13.38 14.69
CA VAL A 169 -45.87 -13.83 13.32
C VAL A 169 -47.37 -14.18 13.20
N GLU A 170 -48.00 -14.69 14.27
CA GLU A 170 -49.40 -15.04 14.30
C GLU A 170 -50.32 -13.81 14.40
N ALA A 171 -49.86 -12.77 15.10
CA ALA A 171 -50.59 -11.49 15.21
C ALA A 171 -50.63 -10.69 13.90
N ASP A 172 -49.58 -10.79 13.07
CA ASP A 172 -49.51 -10.10 11.77
C ASP A 172 -50.33 -10.84 10.69
N SER A 173 -50.41 -12.18 10.79
CA SER A 173 -51.25 -13.02 9.89
C SER A 173 -52.77 -12.79 10.08
N GLN A 174 -53.20 -12.39 11.28
CA GLN A 174 -54.61 -12.10 11.56
C GLN A 174 -55.03 -10.67 11.12
N LYS A 175 -54.08 -9.76 10.91
CA LYS A 175 -54.35 -8.38 10.55
C LYS A 175 -54.61 -8.16 9.05
N HIS A 176 -54.30 -9.12 8.17
CA HIS A 176 -54.52 -9.03 6.74
C HIS A 176 -55.12 -10.33 6.16
N PRO A 177 -56.43 -10.64 6.40
CA PRO A 177 -57.13 -11.70 5.68
C PRO A 177 -57.60 -11.20 4.31
N GLY A 178 -56.87 -11.55 3.29
CA GLY A 178 -57.42 -11.42 1.94
C GLY A 178 -56.61 -10.59 0.94
N HIS A 179 -55.85 -11.30 0.13
CA HIS A 179 -55.78 -11.17 -1.32
C HIS A 179 -54.79 -12.19 -1.94
N GLY A 180 -55.13 -13.46 -1.80
CA GLY A 180 -54.47 -14.53 -2.56
C GLY A 180 -55.19 -14.85 -3.86
N LYS A 181 -55.13 -14.02 -4.89
CA LYS A 181 -55.50 -14.44 -6.26
C LYS A 181 -54.35 -15.16 -6.91
N CYS A 182 -54.41 -16.48 -6.84
CA CYS A 182 -53.58 -17.43 -7.56
C CYS A 182 -53.75 -17.24 -9.09
N ARG A 183 -52.78 -16.60 -9.75
CA ARG A 183 -52.73 -16.45 -11.22
C ARG A 183 -52.14 -17.72 -11.83
N LYS A 184 -53.00 -18.65 -12.26
CA LYS A 184 -52.63 -19.83 -13.06
C LYS A 184 -51.90 -19.40 -14.34
N ARG A 185 -50.63 -19.74 -14.42
CA ARG A 185 -49.80 -19.55 -15.61
C ARG A 185 -50.07 -20.67 -16.61
N ASN A 186 -50.82 -20.37 -17.64
CA ASN A 186 -51.18 -21.27 -18.73
C ASN A 186 -49.93 -21.63 -19.55
N LYS A 187 -49.58 -22.92 -19.60
CA LYS A 187 -48.61 -23.48 -20.55
C LYS A 187 -49.34 -23.71 -21.86
N ARG A 188 -48.93 -23.08 -22.94
CA ARG A 188 -49.22 -23.53 -24.31
C ARG A 188 -47.91 -23.55 -25.10
N LYS A 189 -47.65 -24.76 -25.58
CA LYS A 189 -46.90 -25.24 -26.74
C LYS A 189 -45.62 -24.52 -27.12
#